data_e6d895cad41c7288aac3a7485b0d9adb
#
_entry.id   e6d895cad41c7288aac3a7485b0d9adb
#
_cell.length_a   1.000
_cell.length_b   1.000
_cell.length_c   1.000
_cell.angle_alpha   90.00
_cell.angle_beta   90.00
_cell.angle_gamma   90.00
#
_symmetry.space_group_name_H-M   'P 1'
#
loop_
_entity.id
_entity.type
_entity.pdbx_description
1 polymer ?
#
loop_
_entity_poly.entity_id
_entity_poly.type
_entity_poly.pdbx_seq_one_letter_code
_entity_poly.pdbx_strand_id
1 'polypeptide(L)'
;MNKYSKKYIDKISSSKVYDVVIKTPITKAESVSTQFLNNVFLKREDLQPTHSFKIRGAYNKISNLVETEKIKHVVTASAGNHAQGVAYSAKSLKIKSTIFMPKTTPSIKVDSVKNLGSKVILVGDNFDAALKESLVYCKTKKLPFIHPFDDPLVIAGQGTIGKEILEQFNEKIDIIFVAVGGGGLISGVGAYIKTINPKIKIIAVEAADAAGLNSSLVAKKRIKLKEVGLFADGAAAKQIGKNNYKLITEWIDGSITVTTDEICAAVKDTFIDTRTIPEPTGALALAGLKKYVISKKIKNKNLIATYCGSNLNFESLAHIVERSKMGERKEMIFTINIPEIKGTFRKLCKSIGQKNITEFSYRLDKTQEAKILLGLEFSKGEEEKKSFVKSMKNKKYKITDLSDDEISKVHLRYMSGGRAPEFLDGNVEEVFKVDFPERPGALMQFLELL
;
A
#
# COMPACT_ATOMS: atom_id res chain seq x y z
N MET A 1 -8.17 1.94 31.43
CA MET A 1 -8.97 1.19 30.45
C MET A 1 -9.67 2.20 29.54
N ASN A 2 -9.39 2.18 28.26
CA ASN A 2 -9.84 3.21 27.32
C ASN A 2 -11.35 3.20 27.13
N LYS A 3 -12.00 4.34 27.36
CA LYS A 3 -13.47 4.50 27.41
C LYS A 3 -14.17 4.08 26.10
N TYR A 4 -13.57 4.39 24.95
CA TYR A 4 -14.16 4.07 23.63
C TYR A 4 -13.90 2.62 23.24
N SER A 5 -12.67 2.11 23.44
CA SER A 5 -12.29 0.74 23.08
C SER A 5 -13.14 -0.31 23.79
N LYS A 6 -13.45 -0.11 25.07
CA LYS A 6 -14.31 -1.02 25.84
C LYS A 6 -15.68 -1.25 25.19
N LYS A 7 -16.26 -0.21 24.58
CA LYS A 7 -17.57 -0.30 23.91
C LYS A 7 -17.57 -1.20 22.68
N TYR A 8 -16.39 -1.52 22.14
CA TYR A 8 -16.27 -2.39 20.96
C TYR A 8 -16.10 -3.85 21.31
N ILE A 9 -15.68 -4.22 22.53
CA ILE A 9 -15.48 -5.61 22.93
C ILE A 9 -16.74 -6.46 22.71
N ASP A 10 -17.87 -5.99 23.21
CA ASP A 10 -19.14 -6.72 23.08
C ASP A 10 -19.56 -6.82 21.60
N LYS A 11 -19.39 -5.72 20.85
CA LYS A 11 -19.69 -5.70 19.41
C LYS A 11 -18.80 -6.63 18.60
N ILE A 12 -17.52 -6.76 18.98
CA ILE A 12 -16.56 -7.65 18.32
C ILE A 12 -16.89 -9.10 18.68
N SER A 13 -17.16 -9.38 19.96
CA SER A 13 -17.47 -10.72 20.46
C SER A 13 -18.79 -11.26 19.91
N SER A 14 -19.79 -10.40 19.71
CA SER A 14 -21.09 -10.74 19.13
C SER A 14 -21.15 -10.67 17.61
N SER A 15 -20.03 -10.35 16.94
CA SER A 15 -19.97 -10.27 15.48
C SER A 15 -20.26 -11.61 14.81
N LYS A 16 -21.17 -11.61 13.85
CA LYS A 16 -21.60 -12.81 13.09
C LYS A 16 -20.74 -13.09 11.85
N VAL A 17 -19.50 -12.62 11.83
CA VAL A 17 -18.64 -12.73 10.65
C VAL A 17 -18.41 -14.17 10.22
N TYR A 18 -18.40 -15.11 11.16
CA TYR A 18 -18.07 -16.52 10.90
C TYR A 18 -19.12 -17.31 10.12
N ASP A 19 -20.26 -16.70 9.82
CA ASP A 19 -21.22 -17.28 8.86
C ASP A 19 -20.66 -17.33 7.44
N VAL A 20 -19.69 -16.46 7.13
CA VAL A 20 -19.13 -16.31 5.77
C VAL A 20 -17.60 -16.21 5.72
N VAL A 21 -16.94 -15.91 6.84
CA VAL A 21 -15.47 -15.80 6.87
C VAL A 21 -14.85 -17.04 7.52
N ILE A 22 -13.61 -17.31 7.14
CA ILE A 22 -12.80 -18.33 7.82
C ILE A 22 -11.94 -17.69 8.91
N LYS A 23 -11.65 -18.43 9.97
CA LYS A 23 -10.58 -18.10 10.91
C LYS A 23 -9.25 -18.31 10.18
N THR A 24 -8.69 -17.24 9.65
CA THR A 24 -7.45 -17.33 8.89
C THR A 24 -6.27 -17.70 9.75
N PRO A 25 -5.28 -18.45 9.25
CA PRO A 25 -4.11 -18.82 10.04
C PRO A 25 -3.18 -17.63 10.29
N ILE A 26 -2.31 -17.82 11.28
CA ILE A 26 -1.11 -17.01 11.48
C ILE A 26 0.07 -17.85 10.97
N THR A 27 0.70 -17.41 9.89
CA THR A 27 1.80 -18.13 9.23
C THR A 27 3.13 -17.48 9.55
N LYS A 28 4.13 -18.25 9.92
CA LYS A 28 5.49 -17.74 10.14
C LYS A 28 6.14 -17.38 8.80
N ALA A 29 6.76 -16.21 8.72
CA ALA A 29 7.56 -15.75 7.59
C ALA A 29 9.03 -16.08 7.87
N GLU A 30 9.46 -17.26 7.45
CA GLU A 30 10.78 -17.81 7.82
C GLU A 30 11.95 -17.02 7.25
N SER A 31 11.89 -16.65 5.96
CA SER A 31 12.92 -15.83 5.31
C SER A 31 13.08 -14.48 6.01
N VAL A 32 11.95 -13.79 6.24
CA VAL A 32 11.92 -12.48 6.90
C VAL A 32 12.38 -12.62 8.35
N SER A 33 11.97 -13.68 9.06
CA SER A 33 12.39 -13.94 10.44
C SER A 33 13.90 -14.07 10.54
N THR A 34 14.50 -14.86 9.66
CA THR A 34 15.96 -15.06 9.61
C THR A 34 16.69 -13.78 9.26
N GLN A 35 16.22 -13.04 8.25
CA GLN A 35 16.85 -11.81 7.80
C GLN A 35 16.89 -10.72 8.87
N PHE A 36 15.83 -10.61 9.67
CA PHE A 36 15.69 -9.55 10.68
C PHE A 36 15.94 -10.00 12.12
N LEU A 37 16.36 -11.25 12.34
CA LEU A 37 16.63 -11.82 13.67
C LEU A 37 15.46 -11.64 14.66
N ASN A 38 14.23 -11.86 14.18
CA ASN A 38 13.00 -11.81 14.95
C ASN A 38 12.08 -12.97 14.53
N ASN A 39 11.07 -13.31 15.31
CA ASN A 39 10.01 -14.20 14.86
C ASN A 39 8.92 -13.35 14.21
N VAL A 40 8.79 -13.42 12.89
CA VAL A 40 7.81 -12.65 12.11
C VAL A 40 6.69 -13.55 11.66
N PHE A 41 5.46 -13.11 11.87
CA PHE A 41 4.25 -13.85 11.52
C PHE A 41 3.30 -12.97 10.71
N LEU A 42 2.55 -13.61 9.80
CA LEU A 42 1.56 -12.97 8.94
C LEU A 42 0.17 -13.47 9.31
N LYS A 43 -0.75 -12.57 9.66
CA LYS A 43 -2.18 -12.87 9.79
C LYS A 43 -2.81 -12.84 8.39
N ARG A 44 -3.23 -13.99 7.88
CA ARG A 44 -3.49 -14.30 6.47
C ARG A 44 -4.91 -13.95 6.00
N GLU A 45 -5.25 -12.66 5.94
CA GLU A 45 -6.57 -12.23 5.46
C GLU A 45 -6.73 -12.29 3.92
N ASP A 46 -5.66 -12.56 3.20
CA ASP A 46 -5.67 -12.94 1.78
C ASP A 46 -6.40 -14.24 1.49
N LEU A 47 -6.52 -15.12 2.48
CA LEU A 47 -7.21 -16.41 2.38
C LEU A 47 -8.73 -16.33 2.57
N GLN A 48 -9.29 -15.15 2.82
CA GLN A 48 -10.73 -14.97 2.88
C GLN A 48 -11.40 -15.22 1.51
N PRO A 49 -12.69 -15.60 1.46
CA PRO A 49 -13.40 -15.86 0.20
C PRO A 49 -13.37 -14.70 -0.81
N THR A 50 -13.15 -13.47 -0.34
CA THR A 50 -12.99 -12.27 -1.18
C THR A 50 -11.55 -11.79 -1.24
N HIS A 51 -10.59 -12.64 -0.89
CA HIS A 51 -9.15 -12.35 -0.87
C HIS A 51 -8.76 -11.09 -0.09
N SER A 52 -9.55 -10.69 0.90
CA SER A 52 -9.26 -9.55 1.78
C SER A 52 -10.12 -9.55 3.05
N PHE A 53 -9.63 -8.87 4.07
CA PHE A 53 -10.33 -8.73 5.36
C PHE A 53 -11.68 -7.97 5.27
N LYS A 54 -11.93 -7.24 4.20
CA LYS A 54 -13.09 -6.33 4.08
C LYS A 54 -14.44 -7.02 4.22
N ILE A 55 -14.52 -8.29 3.86
CA ILE A 55 -15.72 -9.11 4.05
C ILE A 55 -16.21 -9.13 5.50
N ARG A 56 -15.31 -9.15 6.49
CA ARG A 56 -15.63 -9.20 7.91
C ARG A 56 -16.55 -8.04 8.33
N GLY A 57 -16.09 -6.80 8.09
CA GLY A 57 -16.86 -5.62 8.45
C GLY A 57 -18.09 -5.42 7.59
N ALA A 58 -18.02 -5.73 6.31
CA ALA A 58 -19.16 -5.65 5.40
C ALA A 58 -20.27 -6.60 5.85
N TYR A 59 -19.95 -7.87 6.09
CA TYR A 59 -20.92 -8.86 6.53
C TYR A 59 -21.51 -8.53 7.90
N ASN A 60 -20.66 -8.17 8.88
CA ASN A 60 -21.14 -7.83 10.22
C ASN A 60 -22.14 -6.67 10.22
N LYS A 61 -21.90 -5.65 9.39
CA LYS A 61 -22.83 -4.51 9.23
C LYS A 61 -24.11 -4.94 8.54
N ILE A 62 -24.01 -5.67 7.44
CA ILE A 62 -25.18 -6.01 6.60
C ILE A 62 -26.06 -7.03 7.33
N SER A 63 -25.49 -8.06 7.95
CA SER A 63 -26.26 -9.07 8.72
C SER A 63 -27.04 -8.43 9.87
N ASN A 64 -26.41 -7.48 10.58
CA ASN A 64 -27.10 -6.75 11.64
C ASN A 64 -28.30 -5.95 11.09
N LEU A 65 -28.13 -5.21 9.96
CA LEU A 65 -29.23 -4.48 9.35
C LEU A 65 -30.36 -5.40 8.84
N VAL A 66 -30.02 -6.57 8.30
CA VAL A 66 -31.03 -7.56 7.88
C VAL A 66 -31.84 -8.06 9.07
N GLU A 67 -31.21 -8.30 10.20
CA GLU A 67 -31.89 -8.80 11.42
C GLU A 67 -32.74 -7.74 12.09
N THR A 68 -32.17 -6.56 12.31
CA THR A 68 -32.82 -5.51 13.12
C THR A 68 -33.79 -4.65 12.32
N GLU A 69 -33.47 -4.37 11.05
CA GLU A 69 -34.24 -3.44 10.21
C GLU A 69 -34.93 -4.12 9.02
N LYS A 70 -34.73 -5.46 8.87
CA LYS A 70 -35.34 -6.26 7.78
C LYS A 70 -35.04 -5.73 6.39
N ILE A 71 -33.85 -5.11 6.21
CA ILE A 71 -33.46 -4.55 4.91
C ILE A 71 -33.32 -5.64 3.84
N LYS A 72 -33.61 -5.26 2.58
CA LYS A 72 -33.49 -6.14 1.40
C LYS A 72 -32.53 -5.59 0.34
N HIS A 73 -31.92 -4.45 0.58
CA HIS A 73 -31.05 -3.79 -0.38
C HIS A 73 -30.04 -2.90 0.34
N VAL A 74 -28.79 -2.97 -0.05
CA VAL A 74 -27.69 -2.12 0.46
C VAL A 74 -26.96 -1.41 -0.66
N VAL A 75 -26.32 -0.30 -0.33
CA VAL A 75 -25.55 0.51 -1.28
C VAL A 75 -24.16 0.79 -0.72
N THR A 76 -23.15 0.81 -1.57
CA THR A 76 -21.82 1.33 -1.24
C THR A 76 -21.16 2.01 -2.43
N ALA A 77 -20.07 2.74 -2.16
CA ALA A 77 -19.15 3.25 -3.17
C ALA A 77 -17.75 2.66 -2.91
N SER A 78 -17.26 1.88 -3.84
CA SER A 78 -15.89 1.31 -3.80
C SER A 78 -15.57 0.60 -5.10
N ALA A 79 -14.34 0.72 -5.59
CA ALA A 79 -13.84 -0.01 -6.76
C ALA A 79 -12.92 -1.19 -6.40
N GLY A 80 -12.77 -1.52 -5.11
CA GLY A 80 -11.83 -2.55 -4.64
C GLY A 80 -12.43 -3.52 -3.62
N ASN A 81 -11.63 -3.90 -2.64
CA ASN A 81 -11.95 -4.93 -1.64
C ASN A 81 -13.28 -4.75 -0.91
N HIS A 82 -13.66 -3.51 -0.61
CA HIS A 82 -14.93 -3.26 0.07
C HIS A 82 -16.14 -3.55 -0.83
N ALA A 83 -16.04 -3.25 -2.12
CA ALA A 83 -17.08 -3.58 -3.10
C ALA A 83 -17.33 -5.10 -3.14
N GLN A 84 -16.25 -5.88 -3.23
CA GLN A 84 -16.33 -7.36 -3.19
C GLN A 84 -16.90 -7.86 -1.87
N GLY A 85 -16.45 -7.30 -0.73
CA GLY A 85 -16.97 -7.66 0.58
C GLY A 85 -18.46 -7.41 0.72
N VAL A 86 -18.98 -6.26 0.25
CA VAL A 86 -20.41 -5.95 0.24
C VAL A 86 -21.18 -6.85 -0.72
N ALA A 87 -20.68 -7.07 -1.93
CA ALA A 87 -21.31 -7.93 -2.93
C ALA A 87 -21.46 -9.38 -2.43
N TYR A 88 -20.37 -9.94 -1.90
CA TYR A 88 -20.37 -11.29 -1.34
C TYR A 88 -21.34 -11.42 -0.16
N SER A 89 -21.30 -10.46 0.77
CA SER A 89 -22.18 -10.43 1.93
C SER A 89 -23.66 -10.34 1.53
N ALA A 90 -23.98 -9.49 0.57
CA ALA A 90 -25.35 -9.35 0.07
C ALA A 90 -25.84 -10.64 -0.61
N LYS A 91 -24.97 -11.28 -1.42
CA LYS A 91 -25.26 -12.59 -2.05
C LYS A 91 -25.54 -13.66 -0.99
N SER A 92 -24.70 -13.76 0.04
CA SER A 92 -24.85 -14.75 1.11
C SER A 92 -26.15 -14.54 1.93
N LEU A 93 -26.54 -13.29 2.15
CA LEU A 93 -27.77 -12.93 2.86
C LEU A 93 -29.00 -12.85 1.93
N LYS A 94 -28.87 -13.19 0.64
CA LYS A 94 -29.92 -13.18 -0.38
C LYS A 94 -30.64 -11.83 -0.48
N ILE A 95 -29.89 -10.72 -0.37
CA ILE A 95 -30.39 -9.36 -0.56
C ILE A 95 -29.75 -8.70 -1.78
N LYS A 96 -30.33 -7.59 -2.25
CA LYS A 96 -29.78 -6.81 -3.36
C LYS A 96 -28.65 -5.91 -2.89
N SER A 97 -27.70 -5.66 -3.78
CA SER A 97 -26.65 -4.65 -3.58
C SER A 97 -26.46 -3.78 -4.83
N THR A 98 -26.21 -2.49 -4.61
CA THR A 98 -25.83 -1.55 -5.67
C THR A 98 -24.51 -0.91 -5.29
N ILE A 99 -23.53 -1.01 -6.19
CA ILE A 99 -22.17 -0.56 -5.94
C ILE A 99 -21.80 0.51 -6.95
N PHE A 100 -21.45 1.68 -6.44
CA PHE A 100 -21.01 2.80 -7.23
C PHE A 100 -19.51 2.77 -7.40
N MET A 101 -19.03 2.89 -8.64
CA MET A 101 -17.62 2.91 -9.00
C MET A 101 -17.33 4.07 -9.94
N PRO A 102 -16.13 4.64 -9.92
CA PRO A 102 -15.67 5.58 -10.95
C PRO A 102 -15.74 4.95 -12.34
N LYS A 103 -15.98 5.74 -13.38
CA LYS A 103 -15.92 5.29 -14.78
C LYS A 103 -14.54 4.78 -15.17
N THR A 104 -13.50 5.22 -14.46
CA THR A 104 -12.09 4.84 -14.65
C THR A 104 -11.75 3.47 -14.04
N THR A 105 -12.73 2.78 -13.40
CA THR A 105 -12.47 1.47 -12.77
C THR A 105 -12.18 0.41 -13.83
N PRO A 106 -11.08 -0.35 -13.72
CA PRO A 106 -10.77 -1.45 -14.64
C PRO A 106 -11.90 -2.48 -14.72
N SER A 107 -12.14 -3.01 -15.93
CA SER A 107 -13.24 -3.96 -16.20
C SER A 107 -13.17 -5.19 -15.30
N ILE A 108 -11.98 -5.72 -15.04
CA ILE A 108 -11.77 -6.89 -14.16
C ILE A 108 -12.34 -6.67 -12.74
N LYS A 109 -12.22 -5.46 -12.18
CA LYS A 109 -12.78 -5.10 -10.87
C LYS A 109 -14.30 -4.95 -10.93
N VAL A 110 -14.83 -4.41 -12.03
CA VAL A 110 -16.27 -4.28 -12.28
C VAL A 110 -16.91 -5.66 -12.40
N ASP A 111 -16.31 -6.53 -13.21
CA ASP A 111 -16.84 -7.86 -13.50
C ASP A 111 -16.77 -8.78 -12.27
N SER A 112 -15.72 -8.68 -11.45
CA SER A 112 -15.63 -9.43 -10.20
C SER A 112 -16.82 -9.16 -9.28
N VAL A 113 -17.30 -7.92 -9.22
CA VAL A 113 -18.45 -7.52 -8.39
C VAL A 113 -19.78 -7.90 -9.04
N LYS A 114 -19.92 -7.78 -10.38
CA LYS A 114 -21.09 -8.25 -11.12
C LYS A 114 -21.28 -9.75 -11.00
N ASN A 115 -20.19 -10.52 -11.07
CA ASN A 115 -20.21 -11.99 -10.92
C ASN A 115 -20.68 -12.44 -9.52
N LEU A 116 -20.56 -11.57 -8.51
CA LEU A 116 -21.14 -11.78 -7.20
C LEU A 116 -22.63 -11.39 -7.12
N GLY A 117 -23.24 -10.95 -8.24
CA GLY A 117 -24.66 -10.63 -8.33
C GLY A 117 -25.04 -9.21 -7.97
N SER A 118 -24.09 -8.31 -7.82
CA SER A 118 -24.36 -6.90 -7.50
C SER A 118 -24.65 -6.06 -8.75
N LYS A 119 -25.55 -5.07 -8.63
CA LYS A 119 -25.68 -4.04 -9.63
C LYS A 119 -24.52 -3.05 -9.49
N VAL A 120 -23.77 -2.82 -10.58
CA VAL A 120 -22.71 -1.80 -10.63
C VAL A 120 -23.20 -0.59 -11.39
N ILE A 121 -22.95 0.61 -10.83
CA ILE A 121 -23.22 1.91 -11.47
C ILE A 121 -21.89 2.63 -11.61
N LEU A 122 -21.44 2.83 -12.86
CA LEU A 122 -20.23 3.58 -13.19
C LEU A 122 -20.59 5.07 -13.31
N VAL A 123 -20.02 5.92 -12.44
CA VAL A 123 -20.36 7.35 -12.39
C VAL A 123 -19.19 8.17 -11.86
N GLY A 124 -18.99 9.36 -12.47
CA GLY A 124 -17.87 10.24 -12.14
C GLY A 124 -16.51 9.66 -12.54
N ASP A 125 -15.47 10.48 -12.43
CA ASP A 125 -14.11 10.11 -12.85
C ASP A 125 -13.19 9.72 -11.67
N ASN A 126 -13.67 9.89 -10.43
CA ASN A 126 -12.94 9.56 -9.22
C ASN A 126 -13.87 9.04 -8.10
N PHE A 127 -13.25 8.56 -7.04
CA PHE A 127 -13.96 7.99 -5.88
C PHE A 127 -14.91 9.01 -5.21
N ASP A 128 -14.49 10.28 -5.06
CA ASP A 128 -15.30 11.30 -4.38
C ASP A 128 -16.61 11.57 -5.14
N ALA A 129 -16.57 11.58 -6.48
CA ALA A 129 -17.76 11.73 -7.33
C ALA A 129 -18.70 10.52 -7.20
N ALA A 130 -18.15 9.29 -7.29
CA ALA A 130 -18.93 8.06 -7.13
C ALA A 130 -19.58 7.97 -5.74
N LEU A 131 -18.85 8.36 -4.68
CA LEU A 131 -19.36 8.42 -3.32
C LEU A 131 -20.51 9.42 -3.20
N LYS A 132 -20.37 10.63 -3.74
CA LYS A 132 -21.41 11.66 -3.71
C LYS A 132 -22.71 11.15 -4.34
N GLU A 133 -22.61 10.57 -5.53
CA GLU A 133 -23.79 10.03 -6.25
C GLU A 133 -24.42 8.85 -5.48
N SER A 134 -23.61 7.98 -4.88
CA SER A 134 -24.12 6.87 -4.07
C SER A 134 -24.92 7.35 -2.85
N LEU A 135 -24.47 8.44 -2.20
CA LEU A 135 -25.17 9.03 -1.05
C LEU A 135 -26.48 9.69 -1.46
N VAL A 136 -26.52 10.37 -2.63
CA VAL A 136 -27.75 10.90 -3.21
C VAL A 136 -28.74 9.76 -3.50
N TYR A 137 -28.25 8.68 -4.12
CA TYR A 137 -29.06 7.50 -4.41
C TYR A 137 -29.63 6.86 -3.13
N CYS A 138 -28.82 6.71 -2.09
CA CYS A 138 -29.25 6.21 -0.79
C CYS A 138 -30.38 7.04 -0.19
N LYS A 139 -30.25 8.37 -0.21
CA LYS A 139 -31.25 9.30 0.30
C LYS A 139 -32.55 9.20 -0.48
N THR A 140 -32.49 9.21 -1.81
CA THR A 140 -33.66 9.16 -2.70
C THR A 140 -34.43 7.83 -2.58
N LYS A 141 -33.69 6.72 -2.49
CA LYS A 141 -34.28 5.37 -2.42
C LYS A 141 -34.51 4.89 -0.99
N LYS A 142 -34.14 5.66 0.03
CA LYS A 142 -34.20 5.30 1.47
C LYS A 142 -33.47 4.00 1.75
N LEU A 143 -32.26 3.83 1.20
CA LEU A 143 -31.43 2.63 1.33
C LEU A 143 -30.24 2.90 2.25
N PRO A 144 -29.81 1.90 3.04
CA PRO A 144 -28.64 2.04 3.89
C PRO A 144 -27.35 2.05 3.06
N PHE A 145 -26.45 2.95 3.42
CA PHE A 145 -25.10 3.00 2.89
C PHE A 145 -24.16 2.19 3.77
N ILE A 146 -23.38 1.29 3.17
CA ILE A 146 -22.37 0.50 3.87
C ILE A 146 -21.02 1.20 3.76
N HIS A 147 -20.61 1.86 4.85
CA HIS A 147 -19.37 2.64 4.87
C HIS A 147 -18.14 1.72 4.88
N PRO A 148 -17.08 2.01 4.08
CA PRO A 148 -15.92 1.11 3.92
C PRO A 148 -15.03 0.95 5.17
N PHE A 149 -15.13 1.84 6.16
CA PHE A 149 -14.27 1.80 7.35
C PHE A 149 -14.79 2.57 8.58
N ASP A 150 -15.62 3.61 8.45
CA ASP A 150 -16.00 4.49 9.58
C ASP A 150 -17.43 4.22 10.08
N ASP A 151 -17.74 2.97 10.32
CA ASP A 151 -19.01 2.51 10.92
C ASP A 151 -18.69 1.59 12.10
N PRO A 152 -19.37 1.75 13.27
CA PRO A 152 -19.09 0.94 14.46
C PRO A 152 -19.21 -0.57 14.25
N LEU A 153 -20.16 -1.03 13.41
CA LEU A 153 -20.32 -2.47 13.14
C LEU A 153 -19.29 -2.96 12.11
N VAL A 154 -18.89 -2.10 11.15
CA VAL A 154 -17.77 -2.42 10.26
C VAL A 154 -16.47 -2.53 11.05
N ILE A 155 -16.18 -1.58 11.94
CA ILE A 155 -15.01 -1.62 12.83
C ILE A 155 -15.02 -2.87 13.69
N ALA A 156 -16.17 -3.24 14.26
CA ALA A 156 -16.32 -4.43 15.10
C ALA A 156 -16.02 -5.72 14.29
N GLY A 157 -16.55 -5.85 13.08
CA GLY A 157 -16.24 -6.97 12.19
C GLY A 157 -14.73 -7.11 11.93
N GLN A 158 -14.02 -6.01 11.68
CA GLN A 158 -12.56 -6.01 11.51
C GLN A 158 -11.83 -6.39 12.82
N GLY A 159 -12.39 -6.03 13.96
CA GLY A 159 -11.85 -6.35 15.29
C GLY A 159 -11.77 -7.84 15.58
N THR A 160 -12.55 -8.68 14.88
CA THR A 160 -12.46 -10.15 15.01
C THR A 160 -11.08 -10.68 14.64
N ILE A 161 -10.31 -9.97 13.81
CA ILE A 161 -8.90 -10.29 13.52
C ILE A 161 -8.05 -10.20 14.79
N GLY A 162 -8.23 -9.14 15.59
CA GLY A 162 -7.55 -9.00 16.87
C GLY A 162 -7.93 -10.08 17.87
N LYS A 163 -9.22 -10.50 17.90
CA LYS A 163 -9.69 -11.62 18.67
C LYS A 163 -9.00 -12.92 18.25
N GLU A 164 -9.01 -13.23 16.97
CA GLU A 164 -8.34 -14.42 16.41
C GLU A 164 -6.84 -14.44 16.69
N ILE A 165 -6.15 -13.32 16.61
CA ILE A 165 -4.72 -13.22 16.91
C ILE A 165 -4.46 -13.67 18.36
N LEU A 166 -5.24 -13.19 19.33
CA LEU A 166 -5.05 -13.58 20.74
C LEU A 166 -5.48 -15.02 21.01
N GLU A 167 -6.45 -15.57 20.28
CA GLU A 167 -6.89 -16.96 20.41
C GLU A 167 -5.93 -17.97 19.78
N GLN A 168 -5.24 -17.60 18.70
CA GLN A 168 -4.41 -18.50 17.90
C GLN A 168 -2.93 -18.47 18.28
N PHE A 169 -2.45 -17.38 18.85
CA PHE A 169 -1.05 -17.20 19.14
C PHE A 169 -0.77 -17.41 20.63
N ASN A 170 -0.20 -18.56 20.96
CA ASN A 170 0.03 -18.99 22.35
C ASN A 170 1.27 -18.39 23.00
N GLU A 171 2.17 -17.78 22.22
CA GLU A 171 3.37 -17.14 22.74
C GLU A 171 3.10 -15.67 23.08
N LYS A 172 4.09 -15.04 23.73
CA LYS A 172 4.04 -13.60 23.98
C LYS A 172 4.13 -12.83 22.66
N ILE A 173 3.17 -11.98 22.36
CA ILE A 173 3.20 -11.02 21.26
C ILE A 173 3.84 -9.71 21.74
N ASP A 174 4.90 -9.25 21.07
CA ASP A 174 5.54 -7.97 21.41
C ASP A 174 4.93 -6.81 20.63
N ILE A 175 4.76 -6.94 19.29
CA ILE A 175 4.26 -5.86 18.43
C ILE A 175 3.37 -6.43 17.33
N ILE A 176 2.27 -5.72 17.04
CA ILE A 176 1.41 -5.97 15.87
C ILE A 176 1.49 -4.77 14.94
N PHE A 177 1.78 -5.01 13.65
CA PHE A 177 1.79 -4.02 12.59
C PHE A 177 0.52 -4.13 11.77
N VAL A 178 -0.16 -3.00 11.57
CA VAL A 178 -1.47 -2.97 10.92
C VAL A 178 -1.47 -1.93 9.80
N ALA A 179 -1.85 -2.34 8.59
CA ALA A 179 -2.03 -1.47 7.46
C ALA A 179 -3.18 -0.47 7.69
N VAL A 180 -2.96 0.80 7.33
CA VAL A 180 -3.92 1.88 7.55
C VAL A 180 -4.21 2.64 6.26
N GLY A 181 -5.50 2.73 5.94
CA GLY A 181 -6.08 3.70 5.03
C GLY A 181 -7.11 4.54 5.80
N GLY A 182 -8.39 4.25 5.69
CA GLY A 182 -9.44 4.92 6.48
C GLY A 182 -9.48 4.57 7.98
N GLY A 183 -8.69 3.57 8.43
CA GLY A 183 -8.48 3.23 9.84
C GLY A 183 -9.37 2.14 10.43
N GLY A 184 -10.32 1.57 9.67
CA GLY A 184 -11.27 0.59 10.19
C GLY A 184 -10.61 -0.69 10.73
N LEU A 185 -9.58 -1.20 10.04
CA LEU A 185 -8.84 -2.40 10.45
C LEU A 185 -8.11 -2.17 11.78
N ILE A 186 -7.23 -1.17 11.81
CA ILE A 186 -6.44 -0.90 13.01
C ILE A 186 -7.31 -0.51 14.20
N SER A 187 -8.42 0.21 13.97
CA SER A 187 -9.37 0.57 15.02
C SER A 187 -10.00 -0.67 15.67
N GLY A 188 -10.46 -1.62 14.87
CA GLY A 188 -11.04 -2.86 15.36
C GLY A 188 -10.03 -3.74 16.07
N VAL A 189 -8.90 -4.04 15.42
CA VAL A 189 -7.80 -4.84 15.98
C VAL A 189 -7.29 -4.22 17.27
N GLY A 190 -6.98 -2.93 17.25
CA GLY A 190 -6.44 -2.23 18.41
C GLY A 190 -7.41 -2.13 19.57
N ALA A 191 -8.69 -1.86 19.31
CA ALA A 191 -9.69 -1.82 20.35
C ALA A 191 -9.79 -3.15 21.11
N TYR A 192 -9.73 -4.29 20.39
CA TYR A 192 -9.75 -5.60 21.04
C TYR A 192 -8.43 -5.88 21.78
N ILE A 193 -7.31 -5.82 21.10
CA ILE A 193 -5.99 -6.16 21.66
C ILE A 193 -5.68 -5.30 22.89
N LYS A 194 -5.83 -3.98 22.79
CA LYS A 194 -5.50 -3.05 23.89
C LYS A 194 -6.43 -3.14 25.09
N THR A 195 -7.64 -3.63 24.88
CA THR A 195 -8.56 -3.89 26.00
C THR A 195 -8.19 -5.17 26.75
N ILE A 196 -7.80 -6.24 26.04
CA ILE A 196 -7.46 -7.54 26.64
C ILE A 196 -6.01 -7.58 27.12
N ASN A 197 -5.07 -7.12 26.28
CA ASN A 197 -3.64 -7.11 26.63
C ASN A 197 -2.98 -5.77 26.21
N PRO A 198 -3.03 -4.74 27.05
CA PRO A 198 -2.50 -3.41 26.73
C PRO A 198 -0.98 -3.34 26.56
N LYS A 199 -0.25 -4.39 26.98
CA LYS A 199 1.21 -4.47 26.83
C LYS A 199 1.66 -4.72 25.39
N ILE A 200 0.81 -5.29 24.55
CA ILE A 200 1.11 -5.51 23.13
C ILE A 200 1.14 -4.15 22.42
N LYS A 201 2.26 -3.84 21.76
CA LYS A 201 2.36 -2.61 20.97
C LYS A 201 1.64 -2.76 19.63
N ILE A 202 0.95 -1.70 19.21
CA ILE A 202 0.29 -1.62 17.90
C ILE A 202 0.87 -0.45 17.12
N ILE A 203 1.44 -0.77 15.97
CA ILE A 203 2.07 0.19 15.08
C ILE A 203 1.23 0.32 13.80
N ALA A 204 0.80 1.53 13.52
CA ALA A 204 0.12 1.87 12.28
C ALA A 204 1.15 1.96 11.13
N VAL A 205 0.79 1.41 9.97
CA VAL A 205 1.62 1.49 8.77
C VAL A 205 0.81 2.12 7.63
N GLU A 206 1.33 3.20 7.07
CA GLU A 206 0.73 3.92 5.94
C GLU A 206 1.71 4.03 4.77
N ALA A 207 1.18 4.09 3.54
CA ALA A 207 1.97 4.52 2.40
C ALA A 207 2.35 6.00 2.56
N ALA A 208 3.57 6.37 2.20
CA ALA A 208 4.10 7.72 2.40
C ALA A 208 3.28 8.79 1.67
N ASP A 209 2.73 8.44 0.52
CA ASP A 209 1.88 9.28 -0.33
C ASP A 209 0.38 9.26 0.06
N ALA A 210 0.01 8.50 1.11
CA ALA A 210 -1.35 8.43 1.64
C ALA A 210 -1.39 8.43 3.19
N ALA A 211 -0.46 9.15 3.84
CA ALA A 211 -0.22 9.13 5.28
C ALA A 211 -1.20 10.04 6.06
N GLY A 212 -2.50 9.77 5.97
CA GLY A 212 -3.55 10.58 6.59
C GLY A 212 -3.59 10.47 8.12
N LEU A 213 -3.37 9.30 8.68
CA LEU A 213 -3.30 9.10 10.13
C LEU A 213 -2.05 9.76 10.70
N ASN A 214 -0.87 9.51 10.13
CA ASN A 214 0.39 10.09 10.59
C ASN A 214 0.31 11.62 10.63
N SER A 215 -0.16 12.24 9.54
CA SER A 215 -0.39 13.68 9.48
C SER A 215 -1.37 14.17 10.55
N SER A 216 -2.42 13.38 10.82
CA SER A 216 -3.42 13.71 11.84
C SER A 216 -2.88 13.57 13.26
N LEU A 217 -2.02 12.59 13.54
CA LEU A 217 -1.37 12.41 14.83
C LEU A 217 -0.40 13.56 15.14
N VAL A 218 0.42 13.96 14.15
CA VAL A 218 1.33 15.10 14.27
C VAL A 218 0.55 16.39 14.51
N ALA A 219 -0.51 16.64 13.76
CA ALA A 219 -1.34 17.84 13.89
C ALA A 219 -2.30 17.81 15.09
N LYS A 220 -2.41 16.68 15.81
CA LYS A 220 -3.39 16.43 16.89
C LYS A 220 -4.84 16.70 16.51
N LYS A 221 -5.15 16.63 15.21
CA LYS A 221 -6.51 16.79 14.65
C LYS A 221 -6.61 16.02 13.34
N ARG A 222 -7.83 15.65 12.95
CA ARG A 222 -8.05 14.97 11.66
C ARG A 222 -7.67 15.88 10.50
N ILE A 223 -6.68 15.46 9.72
CA ILE A 223 -6.24 16.14 8.49
C ILE A 223 -6.88 15.47 7.28
N LYS A 224 -7.34 16.26 6.33
CA LYS A 224 -7.72 15.80 4.99
C LYS A 224 -6.57 16.11 4.04
N LEU A 225 -5.99 15.07 3.44
CA LEU A 225 -4.95 15.19 2.43
C LEU A 225 -5.55 15.81 1.15
N LYS A 226 -4.80 16.62 0.47
CA LYS A 226 -5.21 17.18 -0.84
C LYS A 226 -5.29 16.06 -1.88
N GLU A 227 -4.23 15.26 -1.93
CA GLU A 227 -4.05 14.14 -2.86
C GLU A 227 -3.55 12.92 -2.11
N VAL A 228 -3.72 11.76 -2.71
CA VAL A 228 -3.22 10.47 -2.22
C VAL A 228 -2.69 9.67 -3.39
N GLY A 229 -1.58 8.97 -3.17
CA GLY A 229 -1.06 8.00 -4.13
C GLY A 229 -2.00 6.81 -4.28
N LEU A 230 -2.03 6.24 -5.48
CA LEU A 230 -2.93 5.14 -5.82
C LEU A 230 -2.23 3.79 -5.91
N PHE A 231 -0.93 3.72 -5.67
CA PHE A 231 -0.21 2.45 -5.73
C PHE A 231 -0.73 1.44 -4.71
N ALA A 232 -0.93 1.86 -3.46
CA ALA A 232 -1.59 1.07 -2.43
C ALA A 232 -3.09 1.45 -2.33
N ASP A 233 -3.84 1.25 -3.40
CA ASP A 233 -5.21 1.73 -3.61
C ASP A 233 -6.20 1.33 -2.51
N GLY A 234 -6.06 0.12 -1.95
CA GLY A 234 -6.86 -0.35 -0.80
C GLY A 234 -6.66 0.47 0.48
N ALA A 235 -5.57 1.27 0.57
CA ALA A 235 -5.26 2.17 1.68
C ALA A 235 -5.33 3.66 1.29
N ALA A 236 -5.64 4.01 0.05
CA ALA A 236 -5.67 5.37 -0.48
C ALA A 236 -6.88 6.18 0.03
N ALA A 237 -6.89 6.51 1.31
CA ALA A 237 -7.95 7.31 1.94
C ALA A 237 -7.47 8.74 2.22
N LYS A 238 -8.15 9.74 1.66
CA LYS A 238 -7.81 11.15 1.88
C LYS A 238 -7.91 11.60 3.34
N GLN A 239 -8.70 10.90 4.16
CA GLN A 239 -8.87 11.25 5.55
C GLN A 239 -9.22 10.02 6.38
N ILE A 240 -8.61 9.90 7.56
CA ILE A 240 -8.97 8.91 8.58
C ILE A 240 -10.43 9.10 9.04
N GLY A 241 -11.16 8.01 9.29
CA GLY A 241 -12.53 8.06 9.80
C GLY A 241 -12.65 8.80 11.12
N LYS A 242 -13.78 9.42 11.39
CA LYS A 242 -14.01 10.17 12.64
C LYS A 242 -14.03 9.26 13.87
N ASN A 243 -14.73 8.14 13.77
CA ASN A 243 -14.76 7.14 14.85
C ASN A 243 -13.40 6.45 14.98
N ASN A 244 -12.74 6.15 13.85
CA ASN A 244 -11.44 5.54 13.81
C ASN A 244 -10.37 6.40 14.48
N TYR A 245 -10.33 7.70 14.17
CA TYR A 245 -9.38 8.62 14.80
C TYR A 245 -9.53 8.68 16.32
N LYS A 246 -10.79 8.76 16.80
CA LYS A 246 -11.08 8.75 18.26
C LYS A 246 -10.60 7.50 18.94
N LEU A 247 -10.77 6.33 18.31
CA LEU A 247 -10.32 5.06 18.86
C LEU A 247 -8.79 4.96 18.84
N ILE A 248 -8.18 5.23 17.70
CA ILE A 248 -6.74 5.07 17.52
C ILE A 248 -5.96 5.97 18.47
N THR A 249 -6.36 7.23 18.64
CA THR A 249 -5.68 8.19 19.52
C THR A 249 -5.71 7.83 21.01
N GLU A 250 -6.57 6.90 21.42
CA GLU A 250 -6.58 6.42 22.80
C GLU A 250 -5.39 5.50 23.15
N TRP A 251 -4.84 4.78 22.19
CA TRP A 251 -3.95 3.67 22.49
C TRP A 251 -2.81 3.43 21.48
N ILE A 252 -2.71 4.21 20.43
CA ILE A 252 -1.67 4.00 19.42
C ILE A 252 -0.25 4.11 20.02
N ASP A 253 0.60 3.13 19.76
CA ASP A 253 1.98 3.12 20.23
C ASP A 253 2.96 3.74 19.22
N GLY A 254 2.52 3.97 18.00
CA GLY A 254 3.31 4.61 16.96
C GLY A 254 2.72 4.47 15.56
N SER A 255 3.24 5.28 14.66
CA SER A 255 2.96 5.17 13.24
C SER A 255 4.25 5.22 12.43
N ILE A 256 4.26 4.56 11.29
CA ILE A 256 5.39 4.55 10.35
C ILE A 256 4.86 4.64 8.93
N THR A 257 5.55 5.40 8.10
CA THR A 257 5.24 5.51 6.67
C THR A 257 6.28 4.75 5.85
N VAL A 258 5.84 4.13 4.75
CA VAL A 258 6.69 3.37 3.84
C VAL A 258 6.54 3.85 2.41
N THR A 259 7.61 3.80 1.65
CA THR A 259 7.65 4.17 0.23
C THR A 259 7.09 3.04 -0.65
N THR A 260 6.76 3.37 -1.89
CA THR A 260 6.38 2.38 -2.91
C THR A 260 7.42 1.27 -3.07
N ASP A 261 8.72 1.61 -3.04
CA ASP A 261 9.79 0.63 -3.15
C ASP A 261 9.83 -0.32 -1.95
N GLU A 262 9.67 0.20 -0.73
CA GLU A 262 9.59 -0.60 0.50
C GLU A 262 8.39 -1.54 0.47
N ILE A 263 7.26 -1.11 -0.09
CA ILE A 263 6.07 -1.95 -0.30
C ILE A 263 6.37 -3.04 -1.32
N CYS A 264 6.97 -2.72 -2.47
CA CYS A 264 7.32 -3.70 -3.51
C CYS A 264 8.29 -4.77 -2.99
N ALA A 265 9.28 -4.38 -2.18
CA ALA A 265 10.17 -5.33 -1.53
C ALA A 265 9.41 -6.26 -0.56
N ALA A 266 8.42 -5.73 0.18
CA ALA A 266 7.60 -6.55 1.06
C ALA A 266 6.63 -7.48 0.30
N VAL A 267 6.15 -7.10 -0.88
CA VAL A 267 5.39 -7.99 -1.78
C VAL A 267 6.25 -9.20 -2.15
N LYS A 268 7.50 -8.97 -2.57
CA LYS A 268 8.46 -10.03 -2.89
C LYS A 268 8.72 -10.96 -1.69
N ASP A 269 8.99 -10.40 -0.51
CA ASP A 269 9.25 -11.19 0.69
C ASP A 269 8.04 -12.03 1.09
N THR A 270 6.83 -11.45 1.03
CA THR A 270 5.59 -12.19 1.27
C THR A 270 5.45 -13.35 0.30
N PHE A 271 5.71 -13.14 -0.99
CA PHE A 271 5.68 -14.22 -1.98
C PHE A 271 6.70 -15.32 -1.69
N ILE A 272 7.91 -14.97 -1.28
CA ILE A 272 8.95 -15.96 -0.94
C ILE A 272 8.48 -16.85 0.23
N ASP A 273 7.89 -16.26 1.25
CA ASP A 273 7.51 -16.99 2.48
C ASP A 273 6.15 -17.70 2.38
N THR A 274 5.22 -17.20 1.55
CA THR A 274 3.84 -17.73 1.51
C THR A 274 3.44 -18.36 0.18
N ARG A 275 4.19 -18.12 -0.89
CA ARG A 275 3.85 -18.47 -2.29
C ARG A 275 2.53 -17.85 -2.79
N THR A 276 2.07 -16.79 -2.12
CA THR A 276 0.95 -15.96 -2.54
C THR A 276 1.42 -14.53 -2.79
N ILE A 277 0.78 -13.85 -3.75
CA ILE A 277 1.16 -12.47 -4.12
C ILE A 277 0.20 -11.51 -3.44
N PRO A 278 0.65 -10.69 -2.47
CA PRO A 278 -0.18 -9.64 -1.90
C PRO A 278 -0.44 -8.51 -2.90
N GLU A 279 -1.58 -7.87 -2.79
CA GLU A 279 -1.73 -6.53 -3.34
C GLU A 279 -0.82 -5.54 -2.56
N PRO A 280 -0.46 -4.37 -3.09
CA PRO A 280 0.42 -3.42 -2.40
C PRO A 280 -0.05 -3.09 -0.98
N THR A 281 -1.34 -2.89 -0.76
CA THR A 281 -1.93 -2.69 0.57
C THR A 281 -1.77 -3.92 1.46
N GLY A 282 -1.81 -5.12 0.90
CA GLY A 282 -1.63 -6.38 1.62
C GLY A 282 -0.24 -6.53 2.22
N ALA A 283 0.79 -6.02 1.54
CA ALA A 283 2.17 -6.03 1.98
C ALA A 283 2.56 -4.86 2.90
N LEU A 284 1.69 -3.85 3.03
CA LEU A 284 1.99 -2.58 3.70
C LEU A 284 2.46 -2.80 5.16
N ALA A 285 1.78 -3.65 5.92
CA ALA A 285 2.13 -3.92 7.31
C ALA A 285 3.51 -4.58 7.45
N LEU A 286 3.87 -5.50 6.54
CA LEU A 286 5.19 -6.13 6.53
C LEU A 286 6.28 -5.12 6.14
N ALA A 287 6.04 -4.23 5.18
CA ALA A 287 6.96 -3.16 4.82
C ALA A 287 7.28 -2.26 6.04
N GLY A 288 6.25 -1.87 6.79
CA GLY A 288 6.40 -1.09 8.02
C GLY A 288 7.14 -1.84 9.12
N LEU A 289 6.86 -3.14 9.29
CA LEU A 289 7.57 -4.01 10.22
C LEU A 289 9.07 -4.01 9.91
N LYS A 290 9.47 -4.28 8.67
CA LYS A 290 10.87 -4.30 8.23
C LYS A 290 11.57 -2.97 8.55
N LYS A 291 10.96 -1.86 8.15
CA LYS A 291 11.49 -0.51 8.40
C LYS A 291 11.61 -0.21 9.90
N TYR A 292 10.59 -0.56 10.67
CA TYR A 292 10.56 -0.33 12.12
C TYR A 292 11.65 -1.12 12.84
N VAL A 293 11.82 -2.40 12.52
CA VAL A 293 12.86 -3.27 13.10
C VAL A 293 14.26 -2.72 12.84
N ILE A 294 14.53 -2.30 11.60
CA ILE A 294 15.82 -1.68 11.23
C ILE A 294 16.04 -0.39 12.02
N SER A 295 15.06 0.52 12.01
CA SER A 295 15.20 1.84 12.63
C SER A 295 15.35 1.78 14.15
N LYS A 296 14.67 0.82 14.80
CA LYS A 296 14.70 0.63 16.26
C LYS A 296 15.70 -0.42 16.72
N LYS A 297 16.43 -1.08 15.79
CA LYS A 297 17.41 -2.15 16.06
C LYS A 297 16.82 -3.28 16.93
N ILE A 298 15.57 -3.69 16.64
CA ILE A 298 14.83 -4.70 17.41
C ILE A 298 15.30 -6.12 17.00
N LYS A 299 15.52 -6.99 17.99
CA LYS A 299 15.85 -8.40 17.80
C LYS A 299 15.13 -9.27 18.81
N ASN A 300 14.98 -10.56 18.50
CA ASN A 300 14.43 -11.60 19.37
C ASN A 300 13.04 -11.25 19.89
N LYS A 301 12.15 -10.74 19.01
CA LYS A 301 10.77 -10.38 19.30
C LYS A 301 9.81 -11.19 18.45
N ASN A 302 8.59 -11.42 18.99
CA ASN A 302 7.46 -11.97 18.26
C ASN A 302 6.65 -10.82 17.65
N LEU A 303 6.68 -10.72 16.34
CA LEU A 303 6.11 -9.62 15.56
C LEU A 303 5.03 -10.18 14.63
N ILE A 304 3.85 -9.57 14.61
CA ILE A 304 2.76 -9.97 13.71
C ILE A 304 2.47 -8.82 12.74
N ALA A 305 2.39 -9.10 11.45
CA ALA A 305 1.92 -8.17 10.44
C ALA A 305 0.60 -8.65 9.84
N THR A 306 -0.34 -7.72 9.59
CA THR A 306 -1.58 -8.05 8.90
C THR A 306 -1.35 -8.18 7.40
N TYR A 307 -1.47 -9.39 6.85
CA TYR A 307 -1.53 -9.61 5.40
C TYR A 307 -2.99 -9.44 4.95
N CYS A 308 -3.37 -8.21 4.62
CA CYS A 308 -4.77 -7.80 4.61
C CYS A 308 -5.50 -8.02 3.28
N GLY A 309 -4.80 -8.37 2.18
CA GLY A 309 -5.44 -8.71 0.92
C GLY A 309 -4.49 -9.05 -0.23
N SER A 310 -5.03 -9.73 -1.25
CA SER A 310 -4.31 -10.19 -2.45
C SER A 310 -5.04 -9.91 -3.77
N ASN A 311 -5.98 -8.97 -3.80
CA ASN A 311 -6.71 -8.56 -5.01
C ASN A 311 -5.86 -7.68 -5.93
N LEU A 312 -4.69 -8.20 -6.32
CA LEU A 312 -3.75 -7.51 -7.18
C LEU A 312 -4.24 -7.50 -8.64
N ASN A 313 -4.06 -6.38 -9.33
CA ASN A 313 -4.11 -6.36 -10.78
C ASN A 313 -2.83 -6.98 -11.35
N PHE A 314 -2.97 -8.03 -12.17
CA PHE A 314 -1.83 -8.77 -12.73
C PHE A 314 -0.84 -7.87 -13.50
N GLU A 315 -1.35 -6.86 -14.20
CA GLU A 315 -0.52 -5.88 -14.93
C GLU A 315 0.45 -5.11 -14.03
N SER A 316 0.11 -4.96 -12.74
CA SER A 316 0.97 -4.29 -11.77
C SER A 316 2.21 -5.10 -11.37
N LEU A 317 2.27 -6.40 -11.70
CA LEU A 317 3.38 -7.28 -11.29
C LEU A 317 4.72 -6.83 -11.87
N ALA A 318 4.77 -6.43 -13.13
CA ALA A 318 6.02 -5.97 -13.76
C ALA A 318 6.61 -4.80 -12.97
N HIS A 319 5.79 -3.80 -12.68
CA HIS A 319 6.18 -2.64 -11.88
C HIS A 319 6.66 -3.02 -10.46
N ILE A 320 5.96 -3.95 -9.80
CA ILE A 320 6.34 -4.44 -8.48
C ILE A 320 7.69 -5.14 -8.51
N VAL A 321 7.92 -6.01 -9.50
CA VAL A 321 9.18 -6.76 -9.65
C VAL A 321 10.36 -5.82 -9.82
N GLU A 322 10.24 -4.83 -10.69
CA GLU A 322 11.29 -3.84 -10.95
C GLU A 322 11.62 -3.03 -9.70
N ARG A 323 10.61 -2.51 -9.02
CA ARG A 323 10.80 -1.67 -7.84
C ARG A 323 11.21 -2.46 -6.58
N SER A 324 10.96 -3.76 -6.53
CA SER A 324 11.34 -4.58 -5.37
C SER A 324 12.86 -4.59 -5.13
N LYS A 325 13.68 -4.60 -6.18
CA LYS A 325 15.15 -4.54 -6.06
C LYS A 325 15.63 -3.21 -5.45
N MET A 326 14.97 -2.11 -5.78
CA MET A 326 15.27 -0.79 -5.20
C MET A 326 14.86 -0.73 -3.73
N GLY A 327 13.72 -1.27 -3.37
CA GLY A 327 13.24 -1.34 -1.99
C GLY A 327 14.12 -2.21 -1.09
N GLU A 328 14.80 -3.21 -1.64
CA GLU A 328 15.84 -3.98 -0.95
C GLU A 328 17.17 -3.24 -0.81
N ARG A 329 17.30 -2.05 -1.41
CA ARG A 329 18.56 -1.29 -1.50
C ARG A 329 19.70 -2.10 -2.16
N LYS A 330 19.35 -3.05 -3.02
CA LYS A 330 20.31 -3.87 -3.78
C LYS A 330 20.63 -3.30 -5.15
N GLU A 331 19.77 -2.47 -5.69
CA GLU A 331 19.99 -1.75 -6.94
C GLU A 331 19.93 -0.25 -6.69
N MET A 332 20.89 0.50 -7.25
CA MET A 332 21.01 1.93 -7.05
C MET A 332 21.39 2.61 -8.34
N ILE A 333 20.88 3.83 -8.55
CA ILE A 333 21.01 4.58 -9.79
C ILE A 333 21.91 5.78 -9.57
N PHE A 334 22.88 5.97 -10.48
CA PHE A 334 23.83 7.08 -10.44
C PHE A 334 23.93 7.77 -11.78
N THR A 335 24.24 9.06 -11.78
CA THR A 335 24.84 9.71 -12.93
C THR A 335 26.31 9.99 -12.66
N ILE A 336 27.13 9.80 -13.70
CA ILE A 336 28.56 10.06 -13.63
C ILE A 336 28.97 10.83 -14.87
N ASN A 337 29.66 11.96 -14.70
CA ASN A 337 30.22 12.73 -15.80
C ASN A 337 31.66 12.33 -16.03
N ILE A 338 32.02 12.13 -17.30
CA ILE A 338 33.40 11.88 -17.74
C ILE A 338 33.74 12.78 -18.95
N PRO A 339 35.02 13.17 -19.12
CA PRO A 339 35.44 13.83 -20.33
C PRO A 339 35.31 12.88 -21.54
N GLU A 340 34.88 13.42 -22.69
CA GLU A 340 34.80 12.68 -23.95
C GLU A 340 36.20 12.59 -24.62
N ILE A 341 37.07 11.82 -23.98
CA ILE A 341 38.43 11.54 -24.41
C ILE A 341 38.65 10.04 -24.53
N LYS A 342 39.32 9.59 -25.59
CA LYS A 342 39.60 8.18 -25.83
C LYS A 342 40.15 7.49 -24.57
N GLY A 343 39.51 6.42 -24.09
CA GLY A 343 39.92 5.62 -22.96
C GLY A 343 39.31 6.03 -21.59
N THR A 344 38.62 7.17 -21.46
CA THR A 344 38.01 7.61 -20.20
C THR A 344 36.87 6.69 -19.76
N PHE A 345 36.05 6.22 -20.71
CA PHE A 345 35.01 5.24 -20.42
C PHE A 345 35.60 3.90 -19.90
N ARG A 346 36.68 3.41 -20.50
CA ARG A 346 37.40 2.22 -20.02
C ARG A 346 37.96 2.41 -18.59
N LYS A 347 38.47 3.63 -18.28
CA LYS A 347 38.90 3.96 -16.91
C LYS A 347 37.73 3.97 -15.92
N LEU A 348 36.58 4.48 -16.34
CA LEU A 348 35.36 4.44 -15.53
C LEU A 348 34.95 3.00 -15.22
N CYS A 349 34.85 2.12 -16.24
CA CYS A 349 34.51 0.71 -16.05
C CYS A 349 35.47 0.00 -15.09
N LYS A 350 36.78 0.24 -15.22
CA LYS A 350 37.78 -0.28 -14.26
C LYS A 350 37.56 0.27 -12.84
N SER A 351 37.09 1.50 -12.72
CA SER A 351 36.83 2.13 -11.41
C SER A 351 35.58 1.62 -10.73
N ILE A 352 34.55 1.25 -11.50
CA ILE A 352 33.33 0.59 -11.03
C ILE A 352 33.65 -0.82 -10.51
N GLY A 353 34.60 -1.51 -11.12
CA GLY A 353 34.99 -2.86 -10.74
C GLY A 353 34.00 -3.92 -11.21
N GLN A 354 34.01 -5.08 -10.55
CA GLN A 354 33.18 -6.24 -10.90
C GLN A 354 31.76 -6.12 -10.28
N LYS A 355 31.05 -5.04 -10.61
CA LYS A 355 29.64 -4.86 -10.24
C LYS A 355 28.73 -5.23 -11.39
N ASN A 356 27.59 -5.81 -11.09
CA ASN A 356 26.56 -6.03 -12.08
C ASN A 356 25.95 -4.69 -12.47
N ILE A 357 25.98 -4.36 -13.77
CA ILE A 357 25.38 -3.16 -14.34
C ILE A 357 23.98 -3.57 -14.81
N THR A 358 22.96 -2.99 -14.21
CA THR A 358 21.55 -3.28 -14.52
C THR A 358 20.99 -2.28 -15.53
N GLU A 359 21.57 -1.08 -15.57
CA GLU A 359 21.17 0.00 -16.46
C GLU A 359 22.40 0.75 -16.95
N PHE A 360 22.41 1.11 -18.22
CA PHE A 360 23.48 1.90 -18.82
C PHE A 360 22.92 2.79 -19.91
N SER A 361 23.10 4.10 -19.75
CA SER A 361 22.80 5.08 -20.79
C SER A 361 23.95 6.07 -20.89
N TYR A 362 24.41 6.33 -22.13
CA TYR A 362 25.51 7.23 -22.43
C TYR A 362 25.01 8.39 -23.24
N ARG A 363 25.21 9.62 -22.79
CA ARG A 363 24.86 10.84 -23.52
C ARG A 363 26.04 11.79 -23.61
N LEU A 364 26.34 12.19 -24.83
CA LEU A 364 27.34 13.24 -25.11
C LEU A 364 26.68 14.60 -25.00
N ASP A 365 27.28 15.51 -24.25
CA ASP A 365 26.89 16.91 -24.13
C ASP A 365 27.72 17.79 -25.08
N LYS A 366 27.22 18.98 -25.45
CA LYS A 366 27.92 19.99 -26.24
C LYS A 366 29.23 20.48 -25.58
N THR A 367 29.40 20.23 -24.28
CA THR A 367 30.58 20.60 -23.48
C THR A 367 31.74 19.61 -23.58
N GLN A 368 31.68 18.61 -24.46
CA GLN A 368 32.63 17.49 -24.53
C GLN A 368 32.71 16.66 -23.23
N GLU A 369 31.71 16.74 -22.38
CA GLU A 369 31.49 15.82 -21.28
C GLU A 369 30.42 14.78 -21.63
N ALA A 370 30.67 13.51 -21.33
CA ALA A 370 29.68 12.48 -21.42
C ALA A 370 28.97 12.30 -20.05
N LYS A 371 27.66 12.31 -20.08
CA LYS A 371 26.82 11.99 -18.92
C LYS A 371 26.38 10.54 -19.00
N ILE A 372 26.73 9.74 -18.01
CA ILE A 372 26.45 8.32 -17.98
C ILE A 372 25.45 8.06 -16.86
N LEU A 373 24.30 7.46 -17.20
CA LEU A 373 23.37 6.89 -16.24
C LEU A 373 23.76 5.44 -16.01
N LEU A 374 23.88 5.04 -14.75
CA LEU A 374 24.28 3.69 -14.32
C LEU A 374 23.34 3.17 -13.26
N GLY A 375 22.73 2.00 -13.51
CA GLY A 375 22.16 1.16 -12.50
C GLY A 375 23.20 0.12 -12.06
N LEU A 376 23.44 -0.01 -10.78
CA LEU A 376 24.44 -0.95 -10.20
C LEU A 376 23.83 -1.79 -9.10
N GLU A 377 24.14 -3.08 -9.08
CA GLU A 377 23.78 -3.96 -7.97
C GLU A 377 24.83 -3.95 -6.85
N PHE A 378 24.34 -3.93 -5.60
CA PHE A 378 25.13 -3.91 -4.38
C PHE A 378 24.71 -5.06 -3.45
N SER A 379 25.60 -5.99 -3.15
CA SER A 379 25.28 -7.14 -2.29
C SER A 379 25.07 -6.75 -0.82
N LYS A 380 25.79 -5.73 -0.34
CA LYS A 380 25.72 -5.22 1.04
C LYS A 380 24.88 -3.92 1.15
N GLY A 381 24.08 -3.60 0.16
CA GLY A 381 23.14 -2.47 0.18
C GLY A 381 23.82 -1.13 0.44
N GLU A 382 23.23 -0.35 1.36
CA GLU A 382 23.59 1.06 1.62
C GLU A 382 25.05 1.25 2.10
N GLU A 383 25.62 0.31 2.84
CA GLU A 383 27.01 0.41 3.30
C GLU A 383 28.00 0.33 2.13
N GLU A 384 27.75 -0.59 1.21
CA GLU A 384 28.57 -0.77 0.02
C GLU A 384 28.42 0.43 -0.92
N LYS A 385 27.20 0.99 -1.06
CA LYS A 385 26.94 2.22 -1.82
C LYS A 385 27.78 3.39 -1.30
N LYS A 386 27.75 3.62 0.02
CA LYS A 386 28.54 4.72 0.63
C LYS A 386 30.03 4.58 0.32
N SER A 387 30.55 3.36 0.45
CA SER A 387 31.97 3.06 0.13
C SER A 387 32.26 3.29 -1.35
N PHE A 388 31.36 2.87 -2.24
CA PHE A 388 31.47 3.08 -3.68
C PHE A 388 31.50 4.57 -4.05
N VAL A 389 30.49 5.34 -3.58
CA VAL A 389 30.40 6.78 -3.84
C VAL A 389 31.65 7.51 -3.33
N LYS A 390 32.14 7.16 -2.14
CA LYS A 390 33.39 7.72 -1.59
C LYS A 390 34.58 7.39 -2.48
N SER A 391 34.70 6.15 -2.94
CA SER A 391 35.79 5.72 -3.85
C SER A 391 35.74 6.50 -5.18
N MET A 392 34.56 6.67 -5.78
CA MET A 392 34.40 7.40 -7.04
C MET A 392 34.77 8.89 -6.88
N LYS A 393 34.32 9.53 -5.79
CA LYS A 393 34.72 10.92 -5.46
C LYS A 393 36.22 11.06 -5.25
N ASN A 394 36.87 10.13 -4.55
CA ASN A 394 38.33 10.12 -4.39
C ASN A 394 39.08 10.00 -5.72
N LYS A 395 38.50 9.30 -6.69
CA LYS A 395 39.02 9.21 -8.07
C LYS A 395 38.64 10.42 -8.94
N LYS A 396 38.06 11.46 -8.32
CA LYS A 396 37.67 12.73 -8.95
C LYS A 396 36.52 12.61 -9.98
N TYR A 397 35.69 11.55 -9.90
CA TYR A 397 34.48 11.50 -10.69
C TYR A 397 33.38 12.40 -10.10
N LYS A 398 32.68 13.14 -10.96
CA LYS A 398 31.44 13.83 -10.60
C LYS A 398 30.32 12.78 -10.59
N ILE A 399 29.98 12.26 -9.43
CA ILE A 399 28.93 11.25 -9.24
C ILE A 399 27.76 11.86 -8.47
N THR A 400 26.55 11.68 -8.99
CA THR A 400 25.28 12.03 -8.32
C THR A 400 24.49 10.75 -8.08
N ASP A 401 24.02 10.57 -6.84
CA ASP A 401 23.16 9.47 -6.45
C ASP A 401 21.70 9.86 -6.76
N LEU A 402 21.04 9.09 -7.62
CA LEU A 402 19.64 9.26 -8.03
C LEU A 402 18.76 8.11 -7.50
N SER A 403 19.26 7.29 -6.60
CA SER A 403 18.55 6.11 -6.10
C SER A 403 17.23 6.42 -5.40
N ASP A 404 17.06 7.64 -4.89
CA ASP A 404 15.83 8.11 -4.25
C ASP A 404 15.02 9.07 -5.13
N ASP A 405 15.53 9.42 -6.33
CA ASP A 405 14.83 10.28 -7.30
C ASP A 405 13.80 9.49 -8.10
N GLU A 406 12.52 9.84 -7.98
CA GLU A 406 11.42 9.09 -8.56
C GLU A 406 11.39 9.15 -10.10
N ILE A 407 11.78 10.29 -10.68
CA ILE A 407 11.86 10.44 -12.13
C ILE A 407 12.95 9.55 -12.71
N SER A 408 14.11 9.53 -12.04
CA SER A 408 15.24 8.70 -12.46
C SER A 408 14.93 7.21 -12.37
N LYS A 409 14.15 6.77 -11.36
CA LYS A 409 13.77 5.38 -11.19
C LYS A 409 12.88 4.85 -12.32
N VAL A 410 11.98 5.68 -12.80
CA VAL A 410 10.93 5.27 -13.73
C VAL A 410 11.22 5.71 -15.17
N HIS A 411 11.63 6.95 -15.38
CA HIS A 411 11.71 7.55 -16.72
C HIS A 411 13.07 7.42 -17.39
N LEU A 412 14.14 7.68 -16.64
CA LEU A 412 15.48 7.62 -17.25
C LEU A 412 15.89 6.19 -17.61
N ARG A 413 15.28 5.19 -16.98
CA ARG A 413 15.52 3.77 -17.22
C ARG A 413 15.04 3.31 -18.59
N TYR A 414 13.96 3.90 -19.11
CA TYR A 414 13.36 3.54 -20.41
C TYR A 414 13.69 4.50 -21.54
N MET A 415 14.46 5.54 -21.29
CA MET A 415 14.93 6.43 -22.34
C MET A 415 16.10 5.77 -23.09
N SER A 416 15.77 4.92 -24.06
CA SER A 416 16.76 4.37 -24.99
C SER A 416 17.53 5.49 -25.69
N GLY A 417 18.88 5.34 -25.76
CA GLY A 417 19.79 6.31 -26.29
C GLY A 417 19.41 6.86 -27.67
N GLY A 418 19.18 8.16 -27.72
CA GLY A 418 19.03 8.94 -28.92
C GLY A 418 19.76 10.27 -28.71
N ARG A 419 20.26 10.89 -29.78
CA ARG A 419 20.72 12.29 -29.73
C ARG A 419 19.53 13.16 -29.33
N ALA A 420 19.68 13.96 -28.28
CA ALA A 420 18.72 15.03 -28.04
C ALA A 420 18.63 15.90 -29.28
N PRO A 421 17.43 16.27 -29.76
CA PRO A 421 17.32 17.23 -30.85
C PRO A 421 18.11 18.47 -30.48
N GLU A 422 18.84 19.03 -31.44
CA GLU A 422 19.45 20.36 -31.28
C GLU A 422 18.32 21.38 -31.18
N PHE A 423 18.01 21.83 -30.00
CA PHE A 423 17.15 23.00 -29.82
C PHE A 423 17.98 24.24 -30.19
N LEU A 424 17.64 24.87 -31.30
CA LEU A 424 18.34 26.05 -31.85
C LEU A 424 18.12 27.35 -31.07
N ASP A 425 17.14 27.36 -30.16
CA ASP A 425 16.78 28.51 -29.33
C ASP A 425 16.78 28.09 -27.86
N GLY A 426 17.55 28.80 -27.05
CA GLY A 426 17.85 28.59 -25.62
C GLY A 426 16.70 28.29 -24.66
N ASN A 427 15.76 27.47 -25.08
CA ASN A 427 14.65 27.01 -24.25
C ASN A 427 15.12 25.98 -23.21
N VAL A 428 14.75 26.20 -21.98
CA VAL A 428 15.00 25.27 -20.88
C VAL A 428 14.06 24.05 -21.04
N GLU A 429 14.65 22.87 -21.09
CA GLU A 429 13.89 21.62 -21.10
C GLU A 429 13.38 21.34 -19.69
N GLU A 430 12.06 21.21 -19.52
CA GLU A 430 11.43 20.82 -18.27
C GLU A 430 10.89 19.38 -18.38
N VAL A 431 11.09 18.60 -17.32
CA VAL A 431 10.62 17.21 -17.26
C VAL A 431 9.46 17.12 -16.28
N PHE A 432 8.30 16.69 -16.77
CA PHE A 432 7.09 16.51 -15.98
C PHE A 432 6.79 15.02 -15.80
N LYS A 433 6.42 14.62 -14.58
CA LYS A 433 5.80 13.34 -14.31
C LYS A 433 4.28 13.53 -14.30
N VAL A 434 3.58 12.84 -15.20
CA VAL A 434 2.13 12.87 -15.28
C VAL A 434 1.57 11.46 -15.12
N ASP A 435 0.74 11.24 -14.11
CA ASP A 435 0.05 9.98 -13.89
C ASP A 435 -1.32 10.01 -14.59
N PHE A 436 -1.51 9.14 -15.56
CA PHE A 436 -2.77 9.02 -16.29
C PHE A 436 -3.65 7.94 -15.68
N PRO A 437 -4.99 8.15 -15.57
CA PRO A 437 -5.91 7.06 -15.27
C PRO A 437 -5.88 6.02 -16.39
N GLU A 438 -5.95 4.74 -16.04
CA GLU A 438 -6.00 3.62 -17.00
C GLU A 438 -7.36 3.61 -17.73
N ARG A 439 -7.52 4.48 -18.71
CA ARG A 439 -8.68 4.51 -19.60
C ARG A 439 -8.30 4.95 -21.02
N PRO A 440 -8.98 4.45 -22.05
CA PRO A 440 -8.80 4.95 -23.41
C PRO A 440 -9.03 6.46 -23.51
N GLY A 441 -8.14 7.18 -24.17
CA GLY A 441 -8.24 8.61 -24.43
C GLY A 441 -7.75 9.53 -23.29
N ALA A 442 -7.23 9.02 -22.17
CA ALA A 442 -6.71 9.86 -21.09
C ALA A 442 -5.59 10.81 -21.54
N LEU A 443 -4.64 10.29 -22.34
CA LEU A 443 -3.56 11.10 -22.92
C LEU A 443 -4.12 12.19 -23.84
N MET A 444 -5.12 11.87 -24.68
CA MET A 444 -5.68 12.85 -25.61
C MET A 444 -6.35 14.00 -24.87
N GLN A 445 -7.10 13.71 -23.79
CA GLN A 445 -7.70 14.75 -22.94
C GLN A 445 -6.65 15.63 -22.25
N PHE A 446 -5.49 15.08 -21.91
CA PHE A 446 -4.40 15.87 -21.36
C PHE A 446 -3.78 16.78 -22.42
N LEU A 447 -3.56 16.27 -23.63
CA LEU A 447 -3.00 17.05 -24.75
C LEU A 447 -3.94 18.17 -25.24
N GLU A 448 -5.25 18.04 -25.03
CA GLU A 448 -6.23 19.09 -25.32
C GLU A 448 -6.18 20.26 -24.31
N LEU A 449 -5.50 20.08 -23.16
CA LEU A 449 -5.33 21.10 -22.12
C LEU A 449 -3.97 21.84 -22.23
N LEU A 450 -3.02 21.32 -23.01
CA LEU A 450 -1.74 21.93 -23.31
C LEU A 450 -1.81 22.82 -24.56
#